data_ecd6f1a258c1d2d2575c1f07d7c25818
#
_entry.id   ecd6f1a258c1d2d2575c1f07d7c25818
#
_cell.length_a   1.000
_cell.length_b   1.000
_cell.length_c   1.000
_cell.angle_alpha   90.00
_cell.angle_beta   90.00
_cell.angle_gamma   90.00
#
_symmetry.space_group_name_H-M   'P 1'
#
loop_
_entity.id
_entity.type
_entity.pdbx_description
1 polymer ?
#
loop_
_entity_poly.entity_id
_entity_poly.type
_entity_poly.pdbx_seq_one_letter_code
_entity_poly.pdbx_strand_id
1 'polypeptide(L)'
;MNTPSRFTALLARCTFAAACAAACAPLAAEPLAGTLAKIQQSNVIAIGHRETSVPFSYVDASGKVIGFSQDLCDRVIAAVRARTGKPDLQVRFIPVTSQNRMPLVQNGTVDLECGVTTNLAARHAQVAFSTTFFVATTRLLTRTTSGIRDFPDLAGKTVVTNQGTTSERLLRKMNEEKKMNMQIISAKDYGEGRLTLESGRAVAYMMDDVLLAGVRQLSAKPADWTIVGTPQSSEAYGFMLRKDDPQFKALVDGVLAQAMKSGEINALYEKWFMKPVPPKGLSFDFPMSDVIKARYAAPNDAPLE
;
A
#
# COMPACT_ATOMS: atom_id res chain seq x y z
N MET A 1 10.83 -73.65 -61.66
CA MET A 1 9.60 -74.16 -61.06
C MET A 1 9.84 -74.15 -59.53
N ASN A 2 9.29 -73.25 -58.84
CA ASN A 2 8.88 -73.28 -57.47
C ASN A 2 8.70 -71.83 -56.95
N THR A 3 7.49 -71.44 -56.84
CA THR A 3 7.05 -70.24 -56.15
C THR A 3 7.14 -70.44 -54.60
N PRO A 4 7.68 -69.56 -53.85
CA PRO A 4 7.34 -69.49 -52.40
C PRO A 4 6.38 -68.34 -52.08
N SER A 5 5.37 -68.73 -51.49
CA SER A 5 4.41 -68.32 -50.50
C SER A 5 4.47 -66.85 -50.00
N ARG A 6 3.39 -66.12 -50.30
CA ARG A 6 2.97 -64.88 -49.72
C ARG A 6 2.35 -65.09 -48.29
N PHE A 7 3.13 -65.18 -47.21
CA PHE A 7 2.59 -65.28 -45.88
C PHE A 7 3.63 -64.82 -44.84
N THR A 8 4.10 -63.55 -44.87
CA THR A 8 4.87 -62.98 -43.77
C THR A 8 4.97 -61.43 -43.89
N ALA A 9 3.85 -60.76 -44.01
CA ALA A 9 3.85 -59.26 -44.00
C ALA A 9 2.59 -58.68 -43.39
N LEU A 10 2.15 -59.24 -42.25
CA LEU A 10 0.96 -58.67 -41.55
C LEU A 10 1.08 -58.66 -40.04
N LEU A 11 2.27 -58.56 -39.42
CA LEU A 11 2.47 -58.57 -37.96
C LEU A 11 3.40 -57.46 -37.45
N ALA A 12 3.66 -56.43 -38.26
CA ALA A 12 4.57 -55.31 -37.84
C ALA A 12 3.92 -53.92 -37.85
N ARG A 13 2.59 -53.79 -37.65
CA ARG A 13 1.89 -52.49 -37.69
C ARG A 13 1.00 -52.19 -36.49
N CYS A 14 1.06 -52.91 -35.39
CA CYS A 14 0.20 -52.69 -34.20
C CYS A 14 0.94 -52.32 -32.89
N THR A 15 2.21 -51.91 -32.93
CA THR A 15 2.96 -51.61 -31.70
C THR A 15 3.42 -50.15 -31.56
N PHE A 16 2.86 -49.21 -32.30
CA PHE A 16 3.29 -47.79 -32.22
C PHE A 16 2.17 -46.80 -31.81
N ALA A 17 1.03 -47.28 -31.29
CA ALA A 17 -0.11 -46.41 -30.90
C ALA A 17 -0.39 -46.36 -29.39
N ALA A 18 0.53 -46.88 -28.54
CA ALA A 18 0.29 -46.95 -27.09
C ALA A 18 1.23 -46.07 -26.23
N ALA A 19 2.00 -45.13 -26.84
CA ALA A 19 3.01 -44.38 -26.11
C ALA A 19 2.73 -42.87 -25.93
N CYS A 20 1.55 -42.34 -26.29
CA CYS A 20 1.23 -40.91 -26.16
C CYS A 20 0.08 -40.59 -25.19
N ALA A 21 -0.27 -41.47 -24.26
CA ALA A 21 -1.29 -41.22 -23.22
C ALA A 21 -0.68 -41.02 -21.82
N ALA A 22 0.58 -40.61 -21.74
CA ALA A 22 1.21 -40.33 -20.46
C ALA A 22 1.50 -38.82 -20.33
N ALA A 23 0.90 -38.22 -19.32
CA ALA A 23 1.25 -36.93 -18.70
C ALA A 23 0.37 -35.72 -19.06
N CYS A 24 -0.94 -35.83 -18.90
CA CYS A 24 -1.73 -34.74 -18.34
C CYS A 24 -2.09 -35.08 -16.88
N ALA A 25 -1.09 -35.24 -16.03
CA ALA A 25 -1.35 -35.17 -14.61
C ALA A 25 -1.83 -33.73 -14.32
N PRO A 26 -3.01 -33.51 -13.70
CA PRO A 26 -3.38 -32.19 -13.27
C PRO A 26 -2.26 -31.72 -12.32
N LEU A 27 -1.68 -30.55 -12.61
CA LEU A 27 -0.77 -29.89 -11.69
C LEU A 27 -1.58 -29.72 -10.41
N ALA A 28 -1.36 -30.57 -9.42
CA ALA A 28 -2.02 -30.45 -8.12
C ALA A 28 -1.68 -29.04 -7.61
N ALA A 29 -2.70 -28.21 -7.42
CA ALA A 29 -2.51 -26.86 -6.89
C ALA A 29 -1.74 -27.00 -5.57
N GLU A 30 -0.65 -26.25 -5.43
CA GLU A 30 0.17 -26.25 -4.22
C GLU A 30 -0.72 -26.02 -3.00
N PRO A 31 -0.59 -26.82 -1.92
CA PRO A 31 -1.40 -26.66 -0.71
C PRO A 31 -1.28 -25.25 -0.17
N LEU A 32 -2.38 -24.72 0.35
CA LEU A 32 -2.36 -23.39 0.98
C LEU A 32 -1.53 -23.41 2.25
N ALA A 33 -0.69 -22.40 2.42
CA ALA A 33 0.17 -22.19 3.58
C ALA A 33 -0.06 -20.80 4.20
N GLY A 34 0.50 -20.57 5.39
CA GLY A 34 0.53 -19.27 6.04
C GLY A 34 -0.87 -18.64 6.19
N THR A 35 -0.98 -17.39 5.80
CA THR A 35 -2.22 -16.61 5.88
C THR A 35 -3.34 -17.22 5.03
N LEU A 36 -3.03 -17.75 3.84
CA LEU A 36 -4.05 -18.34 2.98
C LEU A 36 -4.67 -19.60 3.61
N ALA A 37 -3.87 -20.46 4.24
CA ALA A 37 -4.37 -21.64 4.95
C ALA A 37 -5.23 -21.24 6.17
N LYS A 38 -4.76 -20.25 6.95
CA LYS A 38 -5.55 -19.69 8.07
C LYS A 38 -6.91 -19.17 7.58
N ILE A 39 -6.94 -18.39 6.50
CA ILE A 39 -8.18 -17.84 5.93
C ILE A 39 -9.11 -18.96 5.45
N GLN A 40 -8.56 -19.96 4.76
CA GLN A 40 -9.35 -21.10 4.29
C GLN A 40 -10.03 -21.85 5.45
N GLN A 41 -9.36 -21.99 6.58
CA GLN A 41 -9.90 -22.66 7.77
C GLN A 41 -10.91 -21.78 8.52
N SER A 42 -10.60 -20.50 8.75
CA SER A 42 -11.39 -19.60 9.58
C SER A 42 -12.54 -18.90 8.85
N ASN A 43 -12.51 -18.87 7.52
CA ASN A 43 -13.39 -18.05 6.68
C ASN A 43 -13.36 -16.55 7.02
N VAL A 44 -12.22 -16.04 7.56
CA VAL A 44 -12.05 -14.63 7.95
C VAL A 44 -10.70 -14.10 7.47
N ILE A 45 -10.72 -12.92 6.84
CA ILE A 45 -9.53 -12.11 6.63
C ILE A 45 -9.60 -10.84 7.48
N ALA A 46 -8.51 -10.50 8.17
CA ALA A 46 -8.39 -9.30 8.99
C ALA A 46 -7.60 -8.21 8.24
N ILE A 47 -8.28 -7.12 7.90
CA ILE A 47 -7.71 -5.99 7.15
C ILE A 47 -7.45 -4.82 8.10
N GLY A 48 -6.17 -4.43 8.21
CA GLY A 48 -5.77 -3.20 8.87
C GLY A 48 -6.04 -2.00 7.98
N HIS A 49 -6.80 -1.01 8.47
CA HIS A 49 -7.14 0.19 7.72
C HIS A 49 -6.83 1.46 8.50
N ARG A 50 -6.74 2.59 7.80
CA ARG A 50 -6.59 3.91 8.42
C ARG A 50 -7.96 4.60 8.51
N GLU A 51 -8.09 5.50 9.49
CA GLU A 51 -9.33 6.25 9.67
C GLU A 51 -9.29 7.65 9.07
N THR A 52 -8.08 8.21 8.86
CA THR A 52 -7.90 9.62 8.49
C THR A 52 -6.88 9.86 7.38
N SER A 53 -6.42 8.82 6.67
CA SER A 53 -5.40 8.93 5.62
C SER A 53 -6.03 9.19 4.24
N VAL A 54 -6.66 10.37 4.08
CA VAL A 54 -7.27 10.79 2.81
C VAL A 54 -6.19 11.12 1.78
N PRO A 55 -6.30 10.66 0.53
CA PRO A 55 -7.38 9.88 -0.11
C PRO A 55 -7.12 8.37 -0.16
N PHE A 56 -6.25 7.79 0.63
CA PHE A 56 -5.81 6.39 0.53
C PHE A 56 -6.69 5.41 1.32
N SER A 57 -6.85 5.64 2.62
CA SER A 57 -7.59 4.77 3.53
C SER A 57 -8.19 5.63 4.63
N TYR A 58 -9.51 5.77 4.63
CA TYR A 58 -10.23 6.60 5.59
C TYR A 58 -11.67 6.16 5.70
N VAL A 59 -12.35 6.62 6.76
CA VAL A 59 -13.75 6.28 7.03
C VAL A 59 -14.64 7.42 6.53
N ASP A 60 -15.62 7.09 5.70
CA ASP A 60 -16.61 8.04 5.21
C ASP A 60 -17.73 8.29 6.24
N ALA A 61 -18.67 9.19 5.91
CA ALA A 61 -19.78 9.56 6.79
C ALA A 61 -20.73 8.40 7.12
N SER A 62 -20.72 7.31 6.32
CA SER A 62 -21.51 6.09 6.56
C SER A 62 -20.79 5.07 7.44
N GLY A 63 -19.52 5.33 7.82
CA GLY A 63 -18.69 4.39 8.56
C GLY A 63 -17.97 3.38 7.66
N LYS A 64 -18.02 3.53 6.33
CA LYS A 64 -17.35 2.65 5.39
C LYS A 64 -15.91 3.06 5.19
N VAL A 65 -15.00 2.09 5.17
CA VAL A 65 -13.59 2.32 4.78
C VAL A 65 -13.52 2.50 3.26
N ILE A 66 -12.94 3.60 2.81
CA ILE A 66 -12.80 3.96 1.39
C ILE A 66 -11.41 4.52 1.13
N GLY A 67 -11.06 4.65 -0.15
CA GLY A 67 -9.82 5.28 -0.58
C GLY A 67 -9.07 4.47 -1.64
N PHE A 68 -7.99 5.05 -2.16
CA PHE A 68 -7.16 4.44 -3.19
C PHE A 68 -6.57 3.09 -2.73
N SER A 69 -6.01 3.04 -1.51
CA SER A 69 -5.51 1.79 -0.92
C SER A 69 -6.63 0.79 -0.69
N GLN A 70 -7.82 1.25 -0.29
CA GLN A 70 -8.97 0.36 -0.08
C GLN A 70 -9.45 -0.25 -1.40
N ASP A 71 -9.54 0.52 -2.48
CA ASP A 71 -9.92 -0.01 -3.79
C ASP A 71 -8.93 -1.09 -4.29
N LEU A 72 -7.63 -0.92 -4.04
CA LEU A 72 -6.61 -1.93 -4.34
C LEU A 72 -6.74 -3.16 -3.40
N CYS A 73 -7.02 -2.92 -2.11
CA CYS A 73 -7.23 -3.98 -1.12
C CYS A 73 -8.44 -4.86 -1.47
N ASP A 74 -9.52 -4.26 -1.97
CA ASP A 74 -10.74 -4.99 -2.38
C ASP A 74 -10.43 -5.99 -3.51
N ARG A 75 -9.48 -5.68 -4.41
CA ARG A 75 -8.98 -6.62 -5.43
C ARG A 75 -8.20 -7.77 -4.82
N VAL A 76 -7.37 -7.47 -3.83
CA VAL A 76 -6.65 -8.52 -3.08
C VAL A 76 -7.66 -9.43 -2.37
N ILE A 77 -8.67 -8.88 -1.70
CA ILE A 77 -9.73 -9.67 -1.04
C ILE A 77 -10.46 -10.56 -2.05
N ALA A 78 -10.77 -10.05 -3.24
CA ALA A 78 -11.40 -10.84 -4.30
C ALA A 78 -10.50 -12.01 -4.76
N ALA A 79 -9.20 -11.78 -4.92
CA ALA A 79 -8.23 -12.82 -5.26
C ALA A 79 -8.08 -13.86 -4.14
N VAL A 80 -8.11 -13.43 -2.87
CA VAL A 80 -8.11 -14.33 -1.71
C VAL A 80 -9.34 -15.22 -1.71
N ARG A 81 -10.55 -14.67 -1.95
CA ARG A 81 -11.78 -15.46 -2.08
C ARG A 81 -11.64 -16.56 -3.14
N ALA A 82 -11.15 -16.20 -4.31
CA ALA A 82 -10.94 -17.14 -5.42
C ALA A 82 -9.90 -18.21 -5.04
N ARG A 83 -8.75 -17.81 -4.47
CA ARG A 83 -7.63 -18.71 -4.14
C ARG A 83 -7.95 -19.68 -3.02
N THR A 84 -8.77 -19.26 -2.04
CA THR A 84 -9.16 -20.07 -0.88
C THR A 84 -10.46 -20.86 -1.09
N GLY A 85 -11.19 -20.61 -2.20
CA GLY A 85 -12.50 -21.21 -2.45
C GLY A 85 -13.58 -20.75 -1.47
N LYS A 86 -13.46 -19.52 -0.93
CA LYS A 86 -14.37 -18.93 0.06
C LYS A 86 -15.13 -17.72 -0.53
N PRO A 87 -16.20 -17.93 -1.30
CA PRO A 87 -16.96 -16.82 -1.90
C PRO A 87 -17.62 -15.92 -0.85
N ASP A 88 -17.98 -16.48 0.30
CA ASP A 88 -18.59 -15.82 1.46
C ASP A 88 -17.57 -15.35 2.52
N LEU A 89 -16.30 -15.23 2.15
CA LEU A 89 -15.23 -14.77 3.03
C LEU A 89 -15.61 -13.51 3.81
N GLN A 90 -15.57 -13.61 5.13
CA GLN A 90 -15.81 -12.49 6.04
C GLN A 90 -14.59 -11.57 6.09
N VAL A 91 -14.84 -10.27 5.91
CA VAL A 91 -13.80 -9.25 6.02
C VAL A 91 -13.95 -8.52 7.34
N ARG A 92 -12.96 -8.62 8.21
CA ARG A 92 -12.91 -7.90 9.47
C ARG A 92 -11.96 -6.71 9.36
N PHE A 93 -12.51 -5.51 9.38
CA PHE A 93 -11.74 -4.27 9.38
C PHE A 93 -11.24 -3.94 10.79
N ILE A 94 -9.94 -3.61 10.91
CA ILE A 94 -9.27 -3.28 12.17
C ILE A 94 -8.60 -1.93 12.00
N PRO A 95 -9.02 -0.88 12.75
CA PRO A 95 -8.39 0.43 12.67
C PRO A 95 -6.95 0.37 13.22
N VAL A 96 -6.01 0.90 12.45
CA VAL A 96 -4.60 0.95 12.83
C VAL A 96 -4.05 2.37 12.73
N THR A 97 -3.10 2.69 13.62
CA THR A 97 -2.28 3.89 13.59
C THR A 97 -0.90 3.60 12.98
N SER A 98 -0.12 4.64 12.68
CA SER A 98 1.26 4.42 12.25
C SER A 98 2.11 3.76 13.33
N GLN A 99 1.76 3.94 14.60
CA GLN A 99 2.48 3.39 15.76
C GLN A 99 2.20 1.89 15.96
N ASN A 100 0.92 1.45 15.82
CA ASN A 100 0.55 0.08 16.21
C ASN A 100 0.43 -0.91 15.04
N ARG A 101 0.45 -0.45 13.77
CA ARG A 101 0.23 -1.31 12.60
C ARG A 101 1.24 -2.47 12.49
N MET A 102 2.54 -2.20 12.74
CA MET A 102 3.56 -3.25 12.62
C MET A 102 3.38 -4.36 13.65
N PRO A 103 3.26 -4.10 14.98
CA PRO A 103 2.97 -5.14 15.95
C PRO A 103 1.70 -5.95 15.64
N LEU A 104 0.62 -5.30 15.14
CA LEU A 104 -0.63 -5.98 14.81
C LEU A 104 -0.51 -6.92 13.61
N VAL A 105 0.35 -6.59 12.64
CA VAL A 105 0.68 -7.49 11.52
C VAL A 105 1.58 -8.63 11.99
N GLN A 106 2.60 -8.34 12.79
CA GLN A 106 3.53 -9.34 13.29
C GLN A 106 2.85 -10.43 14.11
N ASN A 107 1.95 -10.07 15.01
CA ASN A 107 1.24 -11.03 15.87
C ASN A 107 0.02 -11.68 15.21
N GLY A 108 -0.29 -11.35 13.93
CA GLY A 108 -1.37 -11.95 13.16
C GLY A 108 -2.78 -11.43 13.52
N THR A 109 -2.91 -10.37 14.32
CA THR A 109 -4.17 -9.67 14.54
C THR A 109 -4.69 -9.06 13.23
N VAL A 110 -3.76 -8.55 12.40
CA VAL A 110 -3.99 -8.04 11.05
C VAL A 110 -3.29 -8.98 10.06
N ASP A 111 -4.00 -9.42 9.04
CA ASP A 111 -3.45 -10.25 7.96
C ASP A 111 -2.78 -9.41 6.87
N LEU A 112 -3.42 -8.31 6.50
CA LEU A 112 -2.94 -7.34 5.50
C LEU A 112 -3.25 -5.91 5.98
N GLU A 113 -2.24 -5.07 6.06
CA GLU A 113 -2.45 -3.63 6.32
C GLU A 113 -2.58 -2.90 4.98
N CYS A 114 -3.79 -2.39 4.72
CA CYS A 114 -4.16 -1.68 3.50
C CYS A 114 -4.15 -0.15 3.73
N GLY A 115 -3.05 0.36 4.23
CA GLY A 115 -2.88 1.78 4.53
C GLY A 115 -1.89 2.49 3.61
N VAL A 116 -1.04 3.30 4.23
CA VAL A 116 0.02 4.12 3.60
C VAL A 116 1.33 3.88 4.35
N THR A 117 1.89 2.69 4.19
CA THR A 117 3.11 2.32 4.91
C THR A 117 4.30 2.33 3.98
N THR A 118 5.29 3.16 4.32
CA THR A 118 6.55 3.23 3.59
C THR A 118 7.30 1.91 3.71
N ASN A 119 7.61 1.32 2.58
CA ASN A 119 8.51 0.19 2.43
C ASN A 119 9.94 0.67 2.68
N LEU A 120 10.41 0.51 3.91
CA LEU A 120 11.74 0.91 4.35
C LEU A 120 12.54 -0.33 4.69
N ALA A 121 13.79 -0.43 4.19
CA ALA A 121 14.67 -1.59 4.38
C ALA A 121 14.76 -2.05 5.85
N ALA A 122 14.86 -1.10 6.81
CA ALA A 122 14.90 -1.41 8.23
C ALA A 122 13.64 -2.10 8.77
N ARG A 123 12.48 -1.97 8.09
CA ARG A 123 11.22 -2.62 8.48
C ARG A 123 11.14 -4.07 8.04
N HIS A 124 11.92 -4.49 7.04
CA HIS A 124 11.96 -5.87 6.54
C HIS A 124 12.46 -6.88 7.59
N ALA A 125 13.12 -6.43 8.64
CA ALA A 125 13.45 -7.28 9.79
C ALA A 125 12.19 -7.80 10.51
N GLN A 126 11.08 -7.08 10.44
CA GLN A 126 9.86 -7.32 11.21
C GLN A 126 8.66 -7.75 10.37
N VAL A 127 8.50 -7.20 9.17
CA VAL A 127 7.34 -7.40 8.28
C VAL A 127 7.80 -7.52 6.83
N ALA A 128 6.91 -7.97 5.95
CA ALA A 128 7.08 -7.90 4.50
C ALA A 128 6.22 -6.79 3.91
N PHE A 129 6.60 -6.34 2.72
CA PHE A 129 5.85 -5.36 1.94
C PHE A 129 5.46 -5.93 0.59
N SER A 130 4.33 -5.48 0.08
CA SER A 130 3.90 -5.75 -1.28
C SER A 130 4.66 -4.90 -2.29
N THR A 131 4.45 -5.20 -3.57
CA THR A 131 4.75 -4.29 -4.69
C THR A 131 4.31 -2.86 -4.35
N THR A 132 5.20 -1.90 -4.61
CA THR A 132 4.97 -0.46 -4.34
C THR A 132 3.86 0.07 -5.26
N PHE A 133 2.80 0.64 -4.67
CA PHE A 133 1.65 1.16 -5.40
C PHE A 133 1.57 2.69 -5.43
N PHE A 134 2.40 3.39 -4.67
CA PHE A 134 2.51 4.85 -4.66
C PHE A 134 3.89 5.30 -4.21
N VAL A 135 4.30 6.51 -4.61
CA VAL A 135 5.53 7.14 -4.12
C VAL A 135 5.21 8.59 -3.77
N ALA A 136 5.46 8.94 -2.51
CA ALA A 136 5.31 10.29 -1.99
C ALA A 136 6.67 10.91 -1.64
N THR A 137 6.66 12.19 -1.28
CA THR A 137 7.85 12.91 -0.78
C THR A 137 7.52 13.62 0.53
N THR A 138 8.45 13.64 1.49
CA THR A 138 8.22 14.34 2.77
C THR A 138 8.40 15.84 2.61
N ARG A 139 7.39 16.62 3.00
CA ARG A 139 7.33 18.08 2.90
C ARG A 139 6.68 18.73 4.12
N LEU A 140 6.34 20.00 4.03
CA LEU A 140 5.73 20.80 5.10
C LEU A 140 4.40 21.40 4.64
N LEU A 141 3.36 21.34 5.49
CA LEU A 141 2.15 22.12 5.36
C LEU A 141 2.21 23.27 6.39
N THR A 142 1.99 24.49 5.95
CA THR A 142 2.03 25.68 6.80
C THR A 142 1.04 26.73 6.31
N ARG A 143 0.77 27.77 7.11
CA ARG A 143 -0.04 28.90 6.65
C ARG A 143 0.66 29.66 5.55
N THR A 144 -0.09 30.12 4.57
CA THR A 144 0.43 30.97 3.46
C THR A 144 1.11 32.23 4.00
N THR A 145 0.70 32.71 5.14
CA THR A 145 1.22 33.92 5.83
C THR A 145 2.33 33.65 6.85
N SER A 146 2.78 32.38 7.01
CA SER A 146 3.72 31.99 8.06
C SER A 146 5.16 32.50 7.85
N GLY A 147 5.53 32.81 6.63
CA GLY A 147 6.91 33.10 6.23
C GLY A 147 7.81 31.85 6.13
N ILE A 148 7.31 30.65 6.47
CA ILE A 148 8.04 29.38 6.34
C ILE A 148 8.06 28.98 4.85
N ARG A 149 9.26 28.77 4.32
CA ARG A 149 9.50 28.34 2.93
C ARG A 149 10.16 26.97 2.84
N ASP A 150 11.03 26.66 3.81
CA ASP A 150 11.74 25.40 3.85
C ASP A 150 12.10 25.00 5.28
N PHE A 151 12.67 23.83 5.46
CA PHE A 151 13.01 23.20 6.74
C PHE A 151 13.91 24.06 7.65
N PRO A 152 14.92 24.81 7.15
CA PRO A 152 15.70 25.70 7.99
C PRO A 152 14.86 26.74 8.77
N ASP A 153 13.74 27.17 8.22
CA ASP A 153 12.85 28.16 8.83
C ASP A 153 12.13 27.63 10.09
N LEU A 154 12.24 26.32 10.36
CA LEU A 154 11.62 25.66 11.51
C LEU A 154 12.44 25.80 12.80
N ALA A 155 13.65 26.37 12.74
CA ALA A 155 14.52 26.51 13.91
C ALA A 155 13.82 27.30 15.03
N GLY A 156 13.81 26.75 16.25
CA GLY A 156 13.15 27.31 17.44
C GLY A 156 11.62 27.25 17.44
N LYS A 157 11.00 26.58 16.44
CA LYS A 157 9.53 26.57 16.29
C LYS A 157 8.92 25.24 16.72
N THR A 158 7.61 25.27 16.96
CA THR A 158 6.82 24.05 17.23
C THR A 158 6.33 23.47 15.91
N VAL A 159 6.63 22.19 15.67
CA VAL A 159 6.29 21.43 14.45
C VAL A 159 5.50 20.19 14.84
N VAL A 160 4.41 19.90 14.14
CA VAL A 160 3.67 18.66 14.32
C VAL A 160 4.07 17.63 13.24
N THR A 161 4.05 16.37 13.63
CA THR A 161 4.20 15.20 12.74
C THR A 161 3.38 14.04 13.30
N ASN A 162 3.31 12.88 12.64
CA ASN A 162 2.62 11.72 13.18
C ASN A 162 3.56 10.72 13.83
N GLN A 163 3.16 10.25 15.01
CA GLN A 163 3.88 9.23 15.77
C GLN A 163 4.08 7.93 14.96
N GLY A 164 5.29 7.36 15.01
CA GLY A 164 5.61 6.09 14.35
C GLY A 164 5.81 6.16 12.84
N THR A 165 5.95 7.37 12.27
CA THR A 165 6.20 7.58 10.84
C THR A 165 7.70 7.75 10.53
N THR A 166 8.04 7.60 9.24
CA THR A 166 9.35 7.98 8.71
C THR A 166 9.61 9.47 8.86
N SER A 167 8.57 10.30 8.66
CA SER A 167 8.62 11.75 8.80
C SER A 167 8.96 12.18 10.23
N GLU A 168 8.38 11.54 11.26
CA GLU A 168 8.74 11.81 12.65
C GLU A 168 10.21 11.52 12.92
N ARG A 169 10.71 10.35 12.49
CA ARG A 169 12.10 9.99 12.69
C ARG A 169 13.05 10.97 11.98
N LEU A 170 12.70 11.34 10.74
CA LEU A 170 13.49 12.28 9.96
C LEU A 170 13.51 13.68 10.61
N LEU A 171 12.36 14.16 11.09
CA LEU A 171 12.25 15.46 11.77
C LEU A 171 13.09 15.49 13.06
N ARG A 172 13.02 14.41 13.86
CA ARG A 172 13.84 14.32 15.10
C ARG A 172 15.32 14.27 14.79
N LYS A 173 15.72 13.47 13.81
CA LYS A 173 17.12 13.41 13.34
C LYS A 173 17.61 14.77 12.87
N MET A 174 16.82 15.46 12.05
CA MET A 174 17.15 16.80 11.56
C MET A 174 17.29 17.81 12.71
N ASN A 175 16.39 17.76 13.70
CA ASN A 175 16.41 18.62 14.88
C ASN A 175 17.69 18.46 15.69
N GLU A 176 18.11 17.21 15.91
CA GLU A 176 19.32 16.86 16.66
C GLU A 176 20.59 17.26 15.90
N GLU A 177 20.76 16.74 14.68
CA GLU A 177 21.99 16.93 13.87
C GLU A 177 22.26 18.38 13.51
N LYS A 178 21.17 19.13 13.18
CA LYS A 178 21.29 20.56 12.81
C LYS A 178 21.09 21.51 13.97
N LYS A 179 20.90 20.99 15.20
CA LYS A 179 20.69 21.78 16.44
C LYS A 179 19.59 22.83 16.30
N MET A 180 18.47 22.43 15.67
CA MET A 180 17.42 23.36 15.29
C MET A 180 16.54 23.82 16.47
N ASN A 181 16.63 23.16 17.62
CA ASN A 181 15.86 23.50 18.83
C ASN A 181 14.33 23.57 18.56
N MET A 182 13.82 22.68 17.70
CA MET A 182 12.40 22.56 17.42
C MET A 182 11.68 21.87 18.58
N GLN A 183 10.44 22.29 18.87
CA GLN A 183 9.50 21.54 19.70
C GLN A 183 8.67 20.64 18.78
N ILE A 184 8.73 19.33 18.97
CA ILE A 184 8.07 18.37 18.09
C ILE A 184 6.85 17.78 18.79
N ILE A 185 5.67 17.99 18.22
CA ILE A 185 4.41 17.36 18.63
C ILE A 185 4.18 16.13 17.76
N SER A 186 4.05 14.95 18.38
CA SER A 186 3.75 13.69 17.71
C SER A 186 2.26 13.38 17.82
N ALA A 187 1.49 13.69 16.78
CA ALA A 187 0.06 13.42 16.73
C ALA A 187 -0.21 11.93 16.50
N LYS A 188 -1.30 11.41 17.05
CA LYS A 188 -1.74 10.01 16.89
C LYS A 188 -2.11 9.70 15.44
N ASP A 189 -2.82 10.62 14.78
CA ASP A 189 -3.32 10.48 13.42
C ASP A 189 -3.37 11.83 12.68
N TYR A 190 -3.80 11.81 11.39
CA TYR A 190 -3.82 13.02 10.57
C TYR A 190 -4.90 14.02 11.01
N GLY A 191 -5.97 13.55 11.64
CA GLY A 191 -7.02 14.41 12.21
C GLY A 191 -6.49 15.25 13.36
N GLU A 192 -5.80 14.61 14.33
CA GLU A 192 -5.15 15.32 15.44
C GLU A 192 -4.04 16.25 14.95
N GLY A 193 -3.21 15.79 13.97
CA GLY A 193 -2.18 16.61 13.36
C GLY A 193 -2.75 17.88 12.72
N ARG A 194 -3.87 17.75 11.97
CA ARG A 194 -4.58 18.87 11.39
C ARG A 194 -5.09 19.86 12.44
N LEU A 195 -5.76 19.35 13.47
CA LEU A 195 -6.27 20.19 14.55
C LEU A 195 -5.15 20.93 15.32
N THR A 196 -4.02 20.27 15.54
CA THR A 196 -2.83 20.87 16.15
C THR A 196 -2.30 22.03 15.31
N LEU A 197 -2.27 21.87 13.98
CA LEU A 197 -1.84 22.91 13.05
C LEU A 197 -2.86 24.06 12.98
N GLU A 198 -4.15 23.75 12.81
CA GLU A 198 -5.22 24.75 12.65
C GLU A 198 -5.40 25.62 13.91
N SER A 199 -5.22 25.04 15.11
CA SER A 199 -5.28 25.75 16.37
C SER A 199 -4.06 26.66 16.65
N GLY A 200 -3.03 26.60 15.79
CA GLY A 200 -1.80 27.37 15.97
C GLY A 200 -0.85 26.81 17.04
N ARG A 201 -1.10 25.62 17.58
CA ARG A 201 -0.17 24.93 18.50
C ARG A 201 1.13 24.51 17.83
N ALA A 202 1.11 24.32 16.51
CA ALA A 202 2.27 24.14 15.66
C ALA A 202 2.22 25.10 14.48
N VAL A 203 3.38 25.55 13.99
CA VAL A 203 3.47 26.47 12.83
C VAL A 203 3.56 25.74 11.52
N ALA A 204 3.97 24.47 11.53
CA ALA A 204 4.09 23.61 10.37
C ALA A 204 3.75 22.15 10.74
N TYR A 205 3.31 21.40 9.72
CA TYR A 205 3.07 19.96 9.79
C TYR A 205 3.99 19.26 8.80
N MET A 206 4.95 18.47 9.28
CA MET A 206 5.84 17.67 8.44
C MET A 206 5.24 16.29 8.20
N MET A 207 5.00 15.96 6.92
CA MET A 207 4.45 14.68 6.48
C MET A 207 4.65 14.49 4.98
N ASP A 208 4.18 13.39 4.43
CA ASP A 208 4.20 13.11 3.02
C ASP A 208 3.26 14.05 2.26
N ASP A 209 3.73 14.60 1.16
CA ASP A 209 3.10 15.69 0.38
C ASP A 209 1.64 15.41 -0.01
N VAL A 210 1.36 14.21 -0.49
CA VAL A 210 0.01 13.77 -0.86
C VAL A 210 -0.93 13.70 0.35
N LEU A 211 -0.43 13.30 1.53
CA LEU A 211 -1.21 13.27 2.76
C LEU A 211 -1.42 14.68 3.32
N LEU A 212 -0.42 15.56 3.19
CA LEU A 212 -0.57 16.98 3.49
C LEU A 212 -1.59 17.65 2.57
N ALA A 213 -1.68 17.25 1.30
CA ALA A 213 -2.75 17.71 0.40
C ALA A 213 -4.13 17.30 0.94
N GLY A 214 -4.26 16.06 1.45
CA GLY A 214 -5.47 15.59 2.15
C GLY A 214 -5.81 16.43 3.37
N VAL A 215 -4.84 16.66 4.24
CA VAL A 215 -4.98 17.50 5.44
C VAL A 215 -5.43 18.91 5.07
N ARG A 216 -4.81 19.51 4.05
CA ARG A 216 -5.15 20.84 3.53
C ARG A 216 -6.61 20.90 3.06
N GLN A 217 -7.04 19.94 2.27
CA GLN A 217 -8.41 19.92 1.72
C GLN A 217 -9.48 19.68 2.79
N LEU A 218 -9.13 18.99 3.88
CA LEU A 218 -10.02 18.79 5.03
C LEU A 218 -10.05 19.96 6.01
N SER A 219 -9.15 20.94 5.87
CA SER A 219 -9.13 22.11 6.72
C SER A 219 -10.35 23.01 6.49
N ALA A 220 -10.70 23.83 7.49
CA ALA A 220 -11.84 24.74 7.41
C ALA A 220 -11.70 25.76 6.25
N LYS A 221 -10.45 26.17 5.94
CA LYS A 221 -10.10 27.10 4.87
C LYS A 221 -8.87 26.60 4.12
N PRO A 222 -9.00 25.72 3.15
CA PRO A 222 -7.87 25.12 2.40
C PRO A 222 -6.93 26.17 1.75
N ALA A 223 -7.47 27.31 1.33
CA ALA A 223 -6.69 28.38 0.73
C ALA A 223 -5.71 29.09 1.68
N ASP A 224 -5.91 28.97 3.00
CA ASP A 224 -4.99 29.53 4.01
C ASP A 224 -3.70 28.72 4.15
N TRP A 225 -3.62 27.54 3.51
CA TRP A 225 -2.56 26.57 3.72
C TRP A 225 -1.80 26.30 2.43
N THR A 226 -0.49 26.13 2.55
CA THR A 226 0.39 25.81 1.42
C THR A 226 1.36 24.68 1.80
N ILE A 227 1.69 23.84 0.81
CA ILE A 227 2.72 22.80 0.94
C ILE A 227 4.02 23.39 0.41
N VAL A 228 5.04 23.42 1.26
CA VAL A 228 6.36 24.01 1.01
C VAL A 228 7.47 23.05 1.41
N GLY A 229 8.71 23.48 1.24
CA GLY A 229 9.91 22.74 1.63
C GLY A 229 10.44 21.86 0.50
N THR A 230 11.76 21.75 0.43
CA THR A 230 12.45 20.80 -0.46
C THR A 230 12.13 19.37 -0.01
N PRO A 231 11.79 18.43 -0.93
CA PRO A 231 11.56 17.03 -0.58
C PRO A 231 12.73 16.45 0.23
N GLN A 232 12.43 15.83 1.38
CA GLN A 232 13.47 15.30 2.28
C GLN A 232 13.64 13.79 2.17
N SER A 233 12.69 13.08 1.58
CA SER A 233 12.75 11.64 1.36
C SER A 233 11.84 11.21 0.23
N SER A 234 12.03 10.00 -0.26
CA SER A 234 11.09 9.29 -1.14
C SER A 234 10.44 8.17 -0.36
N GLU A 235 9.10 8.16 -0.33
CA GLU A 235 8.30 7.26 0.48
C GLU A 235 7.52 6.28 -0.41
N ALA A 236 8.09 5.08 -0.62
CA ALA A 236 7.48 4.02 -1.42
C ALA A 236 6.39 3.31 -0.59
N TYR A 237 5.11 3.45 -0.91
CA TYR A 237 4.03 2.80 -0.19
C TYR A 237 3.77 1.39 -0.71
N GLY A 238 3.79 0.42 0.20
CA GLY A 238 3.36 -0.96 0.00
C GLY A 238 2.36 -1.38 1.07
N PHE A 239 1.54 -2.37 0.77
CA PHE A 239 0.77 -3.07 1.79
C PHE A 239 1.71 -3.88 2.66
N MET A 240 1.41 -3.92 3.95
CA MET A 240 2.25 -4.62 4.91
C MET A 240 1.58 -5.94 5.33
N LEU A 241 2.36 -7.01 5.32
CA LEU A 241 1.94 -8.37 5.67
C LEU A 241 3.01 -9.04 6.52
N ARG A 242 2.69 -10.22 7.07
CA ARG A 242 3.67 -10.96 7.88
C ARG A 242 4.90 -11.30 7.07
N LYS A 243 6.05 -11.20 7.72
CA LYS A 243 7.31 -11.77 7.25
C LYS A 243 7.16 -13.29 7.12
N ASP A 244 7.89 -13.89 6.21
CA ASP A 244 7.94 -15.34 6.00
C ASP A 244 6.58 -15.98 5.57
N ASP A 245 5.76 -15.21 4.83
CA ASP A 245 4.53 -15.69 4.20
C ASP A 245 4.58 -15.50 2.68
N PRO A 246 5.45 -16.25 1.97
CA PRO A 246 5.73 -16.02 0.55
C PRO A 246 4.52 -16.28 -0.34
N GLN A 247 3.65 -17.22 0.03
CA GLN A 247 2.48 -17.57 -0.77
C GLN A 247 1.43 -16.46 -0.74
N PHE A 248 1.18 -15.86 0.42
CA PHE A 248 0.29 -14.72 0.54
C PHE A 248 0.89 -13.46 -0.11
N LYS A 249 2.19 -13.21 0.10
CA LYS A 249 2.90 -12.10 -0.57
C LYS A 249 2.82 -12.21 -2.08
N ALA A 250 3.06 -13.38 -2.66
CA ALA A 250 2.99 -13.60 -4.11
C ALA A 250 1.59 -13.31 -4.67
N LEU A 251 0.52 -13.67 -3.93
CA LEU A 251 -0.85 -13.33 -4.31
C LEU A 251 -1.07 -11.81 -4.31
N VAL A 252 -0.69 -11.12 -3.24
CA VAL A 252 -0.84 -9.66 -3.11
C VAL A 252 -0.06 -8.94 -4.21
N ASP A 253 1.20 -9.31 -4.42
CA ASP A 253 2.07 -8.73 -5.45
C ASP A 253 1.51 -8.97 -6.86
N GLY A 254 1.02 -10.18 -7.13
CA GLY A 254 0.40 -10.53 -8.40
C GLY A 254 -0.81 -9.67 -8.73
N VAL A 255 -1.67 -9.40 -7.75
CA VAL A 255 -2.85 -8.53 -7.91
C VAL A 255 -2.44 -7.09 -8.21
N LEU A 256 -1.49 -6.54 -7.45
CA LEU A 256 -1.04 -5.16 -7.65
C LEU A 256 -0.30 -5.00 -8.99
N ALA A 257 0.58 -5.93 -9.32
CA ALA A 257 1.28 -5.92 -10.61
C ALA A 257 0.32 -6.07 -11.79
N GLN A 258 -0.73 -6.88 -11.66
CA GLN A 258 -1.76 -7.01 -12.68
C GLN A 258 -2.54 -5.71 -12.87
N ALA A 259 -2.95 -5.04 -11.79
CA ALA A 259 -3.63 -3.74 -11.85
C ALA A 259 -2.76 -2.66 -12.53
N MET A 260 -1.44 -2.68 -12.31
CA MET A 260 -0.49 -1.79 -12.97
C MET A 260 -0.35 -2.11 -14.46
N LYS A 261 -0.11 -3.38 -14.80
CA LYS A 261 0.12 -3.83 -16.19
C LYS A 261 -1.12 -3.68 -17.07
N SER A 262 -2.32 -3.88 -16.52
CA SER A 262 -3.59 -3.69 -17.25
C SER A 262 -3.97 -2.22 -17.43
N GLY A 263 -3.32 -1.30 -16.72
CA GLY A 263 -3.68 0.12 -16.67
C GLY A 263 -4.87 0.43 -15.75
N GLU A 264 -5.43 -0.54 -15.04
CA GLU A 264 -6.53 -0.33 -14.09
C GLU A 264 -6.14 0.63 -12.98
N ILE A 265 -4.89 0.56 -12.50
CA ILE A 265 -4.39 1.45 -11.46
C ILE A 265 -4.41 2.93 -11.90
N ASN A 266 -4.28 3.23 -13.21
CA ASN A 266 -4.35 4.59 -13.71
C ASN A 266 -5.78 5.16 -13.58
N ALA A 267 -6.80 4.34 -13.82
CA ALA A 267 -8.20 4.73 -13.62
C ALA A 267 -8.50 4.99 -12.12
N LEU A 268 -7.91 4.19 -11.22
CA LEU A 268 -8.00 4.42 -9.78
C LEU A 268 -7.26 5.70 -9.36
N TYR A 269 -6.08 5.93 -9.94
CA TYR A 269 -5.33 7.15 -9.69
C TYR A 269 -6.15 8.39 -10.09
N GLU A 270 -6.70 8.37 -11.31
CA GLU A 270 -7.59 9.42 -11.80
C GLU A 270 -8.78 9.67 -10.86
N LYS A 271 -9.44 8.59 -10.41
CA LYS A 271 -10.56 8.64 -9.46
C LYS A 271 -10.22 9.36 -8.16
N TRP A 272 -9.05 9.03 -7.56
CA TRP A 272 -8.73 9.43 -6.19
C TRP A 272 -7.88 10.70 -6.08
N PHE A 273 -7.13 11.06 -7.13
CA PHE A 273 -6.18 12.17 -7.08
C PHE A 273 -6.50 13.31 -8.05
N MET A 274 -7.28 13.03 -9.11
CA MET A 274 -7.59 14.01 -10.14
C MET A 274 -9.07 14.41 -10.18
N LYS A 275 -9.95 13.64 -9.54
CA LYS A 275 -11.40 13.91 -9.47
C LYS A 275 -11.84 14.21 -8.05
N PRO A 276 -13.00 14.91 -7.89
CA PRO A 276 -13.58 15.14 -6.56
C PRO A 276 -13.93 13.83 -5.85
N VAL A 277 -13.50 13.68 -4.59
CA VAL A 277 -13.72 12.48 -3.76
C VAL A 277 -14.50 12.79 -2.49
N PRO A 278 -15.17 11.78 -1.89
CA PRO A 278 -15.80 11.94 -0.56
C PRO A 278 -14.76 12.36 0.52
N PRO A 279 -15.25 12.95 1.65
CA PRO A 279 -16.64 13.31 1.89
C PRO A 279 -16.97 14.63 1.23
N LYS A 280 -16.86 15.49 0.89
CA LYS A 280 -17.28 16.84 0.45
C LYS A 280 -16.87 17.18 -1.00
N GLY A 281 -16.57 16.19 -1.84
CA GLY A 281 -16.08 16.46 -3.19
C GLY A 281 -14.68 17.10 -3.16
N LEU A 282 -13.77 16.58 -2.31
CA LEU A 282 -12.42 17.11 -2.19
C LEU A 282 -11.63 16.91 -3.47
N SER A 283 -11.02 17.97 -3.98
CA SER A 283 -10.19 17.94 -5.19
C SER A 283 -8.73 18.11 -4.81
N PHE A 284 -7.89 17.14 -5.16
CA PHE A 284 -6.46 17.16 -4.84
C PHE A 284 -5.63 17.81 -5.95
N ASP A 285 -6.03 17.59 -7.20
CA ASP A 285 -5.26 17.99 -8.39
C ASP A 285 -3.78 17.59 -8.23
N PHE A 286 -3.58 16.29 -7.96
CA PHE A 286 -2.26 15.70 -7.66
C PHE A 286 -1.83 14.81 -8.83
N PRO A 287 -1.16 15.33 -9.86
CA PRO A 287 -0.78 14.58 -11.05
C PRO A 287 0.25 13.49 -10.71
N MET A 288 0.17 12.38 -11.43
CA MET A 288 1.08 11.24 -11.27
C MET A 288 2.50 11.64 -11.63
N SER A 289 3.42 11.50 -10.68
CA SER A 289 4.85 11.77 -10.88
C SER A 289 5.49 10.73 -11.79
N ASP A 290 6.63 11.09 -12.40
CA ASP A 290 7.37 10.16 -13.26
C ASP A 290 7.92 8.94 -12.49
N VAL A 291 8.21 9.10 -11.19
CA VAL A 291 8.60 7.99 -10.32
C VAL A 291 7.46 6.99 -10.16
N ILE A 292 6.22 7.44 -9.97
CA ILE A 292 5.04 6.56 -9.91
C ILE A 292 4.83 5.86 -11.25
N LYS A 293 4.91 6.59 -12.37
CA LYS A 293 4.78 6.02 -13.72
C LYS A 293 5.82 4.92 -13.97
N ALA A 294 7.08 5.16 -13.58
CA ALA A 294 8.16 4.18 -13.68
C ALA A 294 7.88 2.92 -12.83
N ARG A 295 7.35 3.10 -11.61
CA ARG A 295 6.94 1.95 -10.76
C ARG A 295 5.80 1.14 -11.39
N TYR A 296 4.83 1.76 -12.02
CA TYR A 296 3.74 1.06 -12.68
C TYR A 296 4.20 0.33 -13.95
N ALA A 297 5.19 0.88 -14.67
CA ALA A 297 5.79 0.23 -15.84
C ALA A 297 6.65 -1.00 -15.45
N ALA A 298 7.32 -0.96 -14.29
CA ALA A 298 8.17 -2.02 -13.76
C ALA A 298 7.84 -2.32 -12.28
N PRO A 299 6.69 -3.00 -12.02
CA PRO A 299 6.23 -3.28 -10.66
C PRO A 299 7.28 -4.06 -9.84
N ASN A 300 7.62 -3.56 -8.67
CA ASN A 300 8.52 -4.21 -7.72
C ASN A 300 8.31 -3.68 -6.30
N ASP A 301 8.90 -4.35 -5.31
CA ASP A 301 8.86 -4.02 -3.90
C ASP A 301 10.19 -3.50 -3.35
N ALA A 302 11.09 -3.02 -4.23
CA ALA A 302 12.34 -2.44 -3.77
C ALA A 302 12.08 -1.14 -2.99
N PRO A 303 12.62 -1.00 -1.76
CA PRO A 303 12.55 0.25 -1.02
C PRO A 303 13.25 1.36 -1.80
N LEU A 304 12.79 2.59 -1.62
CA LEU A 304 13.51 3.78 -2.06
C LEU A 304 14.38 4.27 -0.91
N GLU A 305 15.65 4.51 -1.19
CA GLU A 305 16.61 5.08 -0.23
C GLU A 305 16.53 6.61 -0.20
#